data_303e663ddfd50fe4d822d940d08bd448
#
_entry.id   303e663ddfd50fe4d822d940d08bd448
#
_cell.length_a   1.000
_cell.length_b   1.000
_cell.length_c   1.000
_cell.angle_alpha   90.00
_cell.angle_beta   90.00
_cell.angle_gamma   90.00
#
_symmetry.space_group_name_H-M   'P 1'
#
loop_
_entity.id
_entity.type
_entity.pdbx_description
1 polymer ?
#
loop_
_entity_poly.entity_id
_entity_poly.type
_entity_poly.pdbx_seq_one_letter_code
_entity_poly.pdbx_strand_id
1 'polypeptide(L)'
;MSEQRGSKPKVGLITFTDGRDTFFDLPRERYLRARHQELITFLTKNGCQVIDPMASLRPDPDDWFGVRRYGEAATCAQYLQAEGAECMILCSHFWTPPMVVIDLVREANLPTMLYTVDDPALPGTVSISAVGASLLESGVNQHAVQHERLRGQPDRMLAWIRGVSAVARMRKSSVMLWGGSYALHMEHLQDDIPALKRLTIRDILNEDEYALIRRAEHILKEQPERIEHFIGWLQDHGTLILYDKVSATPRNFQVQVGFYLAARDRLKELEGENIVGVSIRCQPTLSVEYGIVGCTLPAFLPFGADDLG
;
A
#
# COMPACT_ATOMS: atom_id res chain seq x y z
N MET A 1 10.52 -8.85 5.15
CA MET A 1 9.61 -7.76 5.62
C MET A 1 10.22 -6.35 5.62
N SER A 2 11.54 -6.17 5.44
CA SER A 2 12.22 -4.85 5.57
C SER A 2 12.10 -3.91 4.37
N GLU A 3 11.97 -4.40 3.14
CA GLU A 3 11.97 -3.52 1.96
C GLU A 3 10.66 -2.74 1.70
N GLN A 4 9.53 -3.16 2.24
CA GLN A 4 8.26 -2.46 2.02
C GLN A 4 8.00 -1.30 3.00
N ARG A 5 8.68 -1.24 4.13
CA ARG A 5 8.47 -0.20 5.17
C ARG A 5 8.91 1.22 4.76
N GLY A 6 9.57 1.39 3.62
CA GLY A 6 10.08 2.69 3.16
C GLY A 6 9.79 3.04 1.71
N SER A 7 9.04 2.23 0.95
CA SER A 7 8.82 2.53 -0.47
C SER A 7 7.94 3.77 -0.64
N LYS A 8 8.43 4.72 -1.46
CA LYS A 8 7.69 5.93 -1.77
C LYS A 8 6.41 5.60 -2.54
N PRO A 9 5.27 6.32 -2.31
CA PRO A 9 4.09 6.21 -3.16
C PRO A 9 4.44 6.45 -4.62
N LYS A 10 3.99 5.57 -5.52
CA LYS A 10 4.17 5.70 -6.97
C LYS A 10 2.96 6.39 -7.58
N VAL A 11 3.14 7.62 -8.02
CA VAL A 11 2.06 8.51 -8.45
C VAL A 11 2.19 8.84 -9.92
N GLY A 12 1.22 8.44 -10.73
CA GLY A 12 1.09 8.89 -12.11
C GLY A 12 0.68 10.36 -12.18
N LEU A 13 1.32 11.15 -13.02
CA LEU A 13 0.96 12.55 -13.24
C LEU A 13 0.73 12.84 -14.71
N ILE A 14 -0.47 13.29 -15.04
CA ILE A 14 -0.86 13.59 -16.43
C ILE A 14 -1.56 14.93 -16.49
N THR A 15 -1.21 15.73 -17.48
CA THR A 15 -1.85 17.03 -17.75
C THR A 15 -2.57 16.99 -19.09
N PHE A 16 -3.79 17.50 -19.11
CA PHE A 16 -4.65 17.58 -20.28
C PHE A 16 -4.73 18.99 -20.83
N THR A 17 -5.07 19.10 -22.12
CA THR A 17 -5.36 20.36 -22.79
C THR A 17 -6.60 20.27 -23.66
N ASP A 18 -7.06 21.40 -24.21
CA ASP A 18 -8.14 21.45 -25.20
C ASP A 18 -7.71 20.82 -26.52
N GLY A 19 -8.33 19.70 -26.86
CA GLY A 19 -7.92 18.88 -28.01
C GLY A 19 -8.29 19.41 -29.41
N ARG A 20 -8.96 20.54 -29.48
CA ARG A 20 -9.40 21.12 -30.78
C ARG A 20 -8.21 21.75 -31.49
N ASP A 21 -7.89 21.29 -32.68
CA ASP A 21 -6.70 21.76 -33.46
C ASP A 21 -6.69 23.28 -33.69
N THR A 22 -7.87 23.92 -33.83
CA THR A 22 -8.02 25.38 -33.98
C THR A 22 -7.74 26.17 -32.70
N PHE A 23 -7.53 25.50 -31.56
CA PHE A 23 -7.31 26.10 -30.25
C PHE A 23 -5.87 25.93 -29.76
N PHE A 24 -4.91 25.62 -30.64
CA PHE A 24 -3.51 25.62 -30.23
C PHE A 24 -3.10 27.02 -29.75
N ASP A 25 -2.51 27.06 -28.58
CA ASP A 25 -2.00 28.29 -27.96
C ASP A 25 -0.70 27.96 -27.20
N LEU A 26 0.41 28.33 -27.79
CA LEU A 26 1.74 28.05 -27.25
C LEU A 26 1.96 28.63 -25.83
N PRO A 27 1.55 29.88 -25.52
CA PRO A 27 1.59 30.38 -24.15
C PRO A 27 0.86 29.47 -23.14
N ARG A 28 -0.31 28.97 -23.50
CA ARG A 28 -1.09 28.04 -22.68
C ARG A 28 -0.34 26.71 -22.49
N GLU A 29 0.19 26.12 -23.55
CA GLU A 29 0.91 24.85 -23.44
C GLU A 29 2.19 24.98 -22.59
N ARG A 30 2.91 26.10 -22.71
CA ARG A 30 4.05 26.44 -21.86
C ARG A 30 3.61 26.61 -20.37
N TYR A 31 2.48 27.25 -20.14
CA TYR A 31 1.91 27.36 -18.78
C TYR A 31 1.58 25.98 -18.20
N LEU A 32 0.92 25.11 -18.97
CA LEU A 32 0.61 23.76 -18.54
C LEU A 32 1.87 22.97 -18.18
N ARG A 33 2.91 23.06 -19.00
CA ARG A 33 4.22 22.44 -18.76
C ARG A 33 4.85 22.94 -17.46
N ALA A 34 4.81 24.25 -17.21
CA ALA A 34 5.35 24.84 -15.99
C ALA A 34 4.60 24.34 -14.74
N ARG A 35 3.27 24.33 -14.75
CA ARG A 35 2.45 23.82 -13.63
C ARG A 35 2.69 22.33 -13.39
N HIS A 36 2.83 21.55 -14.44
CA HIS A 36 3.15 20.13 -14.35
C HIS A 36 4.51 19.91 -13.66
N GLN A 37 5.54 20.63 -14.08
CA GLN A 37 6.88 20.55 -13.49
C GLN A 37 6.91 21.00 -12.02
N GLU A 38 6.16 22.03 -11.66
CA GLU A 38 6.00 22.45 -10.27
C GLU A 38 5.38 21.33 -9.41
N LEU A 39 4.38 20.63 -9.94
CA LEU A 39 3.73 19.55 -9.24
C LEU A 39 4.65 18.34 -9.10
N ILE A 40 5.46 18.00 -10.13
CA ILE A 40 6.51 16.98 -10.01
C ILE A 40 7.46 17.33 -8.87
N THR A 41 7.93 18.56 -8.83
CA THR A 41 8.86 19.06 -7.80
C THR A 41 8.24 18.95 -6.41
N PHE A 42 7.00 19.39 -6.27
CA PHE A 42 6.24 19.33 -5.02
C PHE A 42 6.09 17.88 -4.53
N LEU A 43 5.61 16.98 -5.38
CA LEU A 43 5.38 15.57 -5.02
C LEU A 43 6.68 14.85 -4.65
N THR A 44 7.75 15.07 -5.44
CA THR A 44 9.06 14.47 -5.18
C THR A 44 9.65 14.94 -3.86
N LYS A 45 9.59 16.25 -3.58
CA LYS A 45 10.04 16.83 -2.30
C LYS A 45 9.28 16.27 -1.10
N ASN A 46 8.02 15.89 -1.28
CA ASN A 46 7.16 15.32 -0.24
C ASN A 46 7.14 13.78 -0.21
N GLY A 47 8.17 13.16 -0.79
CA GLY A 47 8.42 11.73 -0.65
C GLY A 47 7.65 10.82 -1.60
N CYS A 48 7.07 11.35 -2.69
CA CYS A 48 6.47 10.55 -3.75
C CYS A 48 7.48 10.20 -4.84
N GLN A 49 7.32 9.07 -5.48
CA GLN A 49 7.93 8.74 -6.77
C GLN A 49 6.93 9.10 -7.86
N VAL A 50 7.24 10.14 -8.65
CA VAL A 50 6.38 10.55 -9.75
C VAL A 50 6.69 9.73 -10.99
N ILE A 51 5.63 9.18 -11.60
CA ILE A 51 5.66 8.49 -12.89
C ILE A 51 5.07 9.46 -13.92
N ASP A 52 5.94 10.00 -14.76
CA ASP A 52 5.61 11.06 -15.71
C ASP A 52 5.73 10.57 -17.16
N PRO A 53 4.63 10.16 -17.81
CA PRO A 53 4.65 9.82 -19.24
C PRO A 53 4.79 11.03 -20.15
N MET A 54 4.53 12.27 -19.65
CA MET A 54 4.55 13.48 -20.46
C MET A 54 5.94 13.81 -20.97
N ALA A 55 6.99 13.47 -20.21
CA ALA A 55 8.38 13.73 -20.60
C ALA A 55 8.74 13.04 -21.93
N SER A 56 8.29 11.81 -22.13
CA SER A 56 8.50 11.07 -23.40
C SER A 56 7.45 11.36 -24.46
N LEU A 57 6.22 11.61 -24.07
CA LEU A 57 5.11 11.90 -24.99
C LEU A 57 5.27 13.29 -25.65
N ARG A 58 5.84 14.25 -24.94
CA ARG A 58 5.89 15.67 -25.29
C ARG A 58 7.31 16.26 -25.15
N PRO A 59 8.29 15.77 -25.92
CA PRO A 59 9.67 16.24 -25.83
C PRO A 59 9.85 17.66 -26.37
N ASP A 60 9.04 18.07 -27.35
CA ASP A 60 9.14 19.41 -27.96
C ASP A 60 8.50 20.47 -27.04
N PRO A 61 9.25 21.52 -26.63
CA PRO A 61 8.72 22.60 -25.80
C PRO A 61 7.77 23.53 -26.54
N ASP A 62 7.77 23.54 -27.84
CA ASP A 62 7.01 24.44 -28.70
C ASP A 62 5.80 23.77 -29.38
N ASP A 63 5.46 22.54 -28.96
CA ASP A 63 4.29 21.82 -29.40
C ASP A 63 3.26 21.68 -28.25
N TRP A 64 2.16 21.01 -28.53
CA TRP A 64 1.16 20.61 -27.55
C TRP A 64 1.83 19.90 -26.35
N PHE A 65 1.53 20.35 -25.15
CA PHE A 65 2.00 19.67 -23.95
C PHE A 65 0.96 18.70 -23.42
N GLY A 66 -0.30 19.14 -23.28
CA GLY A 66 -1.35 18.33 -22.68
C GLY A 66 -1.77 17.13 -23.54
N VAL A 67 -2.27 16.09 -22.87
CA VAL A 67 -2.96 14.96 -23.50
C VAL A 67 -4.29 15.47 -24.09
N ARG A 68 -4.60 15.11 -25.32
CA ARG A 68 -5.76 15.63 -26.06
C ARG A 68 -6.53 14.62 -26.90
N ARG A 69 -5.98 13.43 -27.11
CA ARG A 69 -6.57 12.39 -27.98
C ARG A 69 -6.51 11.02 -27.31
N TYR A 70 -7.40 10.12 -27.72
CA TYR A 70 -7.48 8.74 -27.20
C TYR A 70 -6.15 8.00 -27.27
N GLY A 71 -5.46 7.98 -28.42
CA GLY A 71 -4.19 7.27 -28.55
C GLY A 71 -3.11 7.73 -27.58
N GLU A 72 -3.07 9.05 -27.28
CA GLU A 72 -2.16 9.61 -26.28
C GLU A 72 -2.57 9.17 -24.85
N ALA A 73 -3.87 9.19 -24.56
CA ALA A 73 -4.41 8.72 -23.28
C ALA A 73 -4.09 7.23 -23.05
N ALA A 74 -4.27 6.39 -24.06
CA ALA A 74 -3.94 4.96 -24.00
C ALA A 74 -2.44 4.73 -23.77
N THR A 75 -1.56 5.47 -24.47
CA THR A 75 -0.11 5.41 -24.27
C THR A 75 0.28 5.79 -22.84
N CYS A 76 -0.31 6.87 -22.30
CA CYS A 76 -0.09 7.26 -20.91
C CYS A 76 -0.56 6.17 -19.92
N ALA A 77 -1.74 5.59 -20.13
CA ALA A 77 -2.27 4.53 -19.27
C ALA A 77 -1.36 3.30 -19.24
N GLN A 78 -0.89 2.85 -20.41
CA GLN A 78 0.04 1.73 -20.53
C GLN A 78 1.37 2.01 -19.81
N TYR A 79 1.90 3.22 -19.96
CA TYR A 79 3.11 3.63 -19.27
C TYR A 79 2.94 3.60 -17.74
N LEU A 80 1.83 4.15 -17.22
CA LEU A 80 1.54 4.12 -15.77
C LEU A 80 1.44 2.70 -15.23
N GLN A 81 0.81 1.80 -15.97
CA GLN A 81 0.68 0.39 -15.58
C GLN A 81 2.04 -0.32 -15.58
N ALA A 82 2.86 -0.12 -16.63
CA ALA A 82 4.17 -0.73 -16.75
C ALA A 82 5.13 -0.31 -15.62
N GLU A 83 5.10 0.97 -15.23
CA GLU A 83 5.89 1.51 -14.12
C GLU A 83 5.30 1.20 -12.73
N GLY A 84 4.12 0.60 -12.67
CA GLY A 84 3.47 0.17 -11.44
C GLY A 84 2.93 1.33 -10.61
N ALA A 85 2.33 2.34 -11.23
CA ALA A 85 1.64 3.42 -10.53
C ALA A 85 0.57 2.87 -9.57
N GLU A 86 0.48 3.47 -8.38
CA GLU A 86 -0.47 3.08 -7.34
C GLU A 86 -1.74 3.96 -7.38
N CYS A 87 -1.61 5.16 -7.90
CA CYS A 87 -2.69 6.11 -8.14
C CYS A 87 -2.27 7.11 -9.22
N MET A 88 -3.20 7.95 -9.68
CA MET A 88 -2.88 8.99 -10.65
C MET A 88 -3.55 10.32 -10.33
N ILE A 89 -2.86 11.41 -10.68
CA ILE A 89 -3.33 12.78 -10.64
C ILE A 89 -3.49 13.27 -12.07
N LEU A 90 -4.70 13.67 -12.39
CA LEU A 90 -5.10 14.14 -13.71
C LEU A 90 -5.34 15.66 -13.66
N CYS A 91 -4.42 16.43 -14.22
CA CYS A 91 -4.44 17.87 -14.18
C CYS A 91 -5.24 18.44 -15.35
N SER A 92 -6.24 19.27 -15.03
CA SER A 92 -7.09 19.95 -15.99
C SER A 92 -7.25 21.41 -15.58
N HIS A 93 -6.33 22.27 -16.02
CA HIS A 93 -6.32 23.70 -15.68
C HIS A 93 -7.15 24.54 -16.66
N PHE A 94 -7.33 24.03 -17.86
CA PHE A 94 -8.20 24.58 -18.90
C PHE A 94 -9.31 23.60 -19.25
N TRP A 95 -10.14 23.93 -20.24
CA TRP A 95 -11.16 23.01 -20.71
C TRP A 95 -10.49 21.73 -21.24
N THR A 96 -11.00 20.59 -20.81
CA THR A 96 -10.55 19.27 -21.25
C THR A 96 -11.78 18.49 -21.71
N PRO A 97 -11.76 17.87 -22.90
CA PRO A 97 -12.84 17.00 -23.34
C PRO A 97 -12.97 15.79 -22.38
N PRO A 98 -14.13 15.61 -21.71
CA PRO A 98 -14.28 14.53 -20.72
C PRO A 98 -13.97 13.13 -21.26
N MET A 99 -14.31 12.86 -22.51
CA MET A 99 -14.08 11.54 -23.13
C MET A 99 -12.63 11.07 -23.09
N VAL A 100 -11.68 11.98 -23.35
CA VAL A 100 -10.24 11.64 -23.32
C VAL A 100 -9.79 11.24 -21.92
N VAL A 101 -10.34 11.92 -20.90
CA VAL A 101 -10.05 11.57 -19.49
C VAL A 101 -10.72 10.25 -19.11
N ILE A 102 -11.97 10.02 -19.52
CA ILE A 102 -12.68 8.76 -19.30
C ILE A 102 -11.91 7.59 -19.92
N ASP A 103 -11.42 7.75 -21.14
CA ASP A 103 -10.63 6.71 -21.81
C ASP A 103 -9.36 6.40 -21.02
N LEU A 104 -8.62 7.41 -20.56
CA LEU A 104 -7.43 7.20 -19.74
C LEU A 104 -7.77 6.49 -18.41
N VAL A 105 -8.82 6.94 -17.71
CA VAL A 105 -9.22 6.34 -16.43
C VAL A 105 -9.65 4.89 -16.61
N ARG A 106 -10.36 4.59 -17.70
CA ARG A 106 -10.78 3.23 -18.03
C ARG A 106 -9.58 2.31 -18.32
N GLU A 107 -8.65 2.77 -19.15
CA GLU A 107 -7.47 2.00 -19.53
C GLU A 107 -6.51 1.82 -18.36
N ALA A 108 -6.21 2.87 -17.60
CA ALA A 108 -5.28 2.80 -16.47
C ALA A 108 -5.84 2.01 -15.28
N ASN A 109 -7.16 2.08 -15.05
CA ASN A 109 -7.87 1.43 -13.91
C ASN A 109 -7.20 1.69 -12.55
N LEU A 110 -6.80 2.93 -12.30
CA LEU A 110 -6.14 3.37 -11.07
C LEU A 110 -7.01 4.33 -10.26
N PRO A 111 -6.86 4.39 -8.93
CA PRO A 111 -7.42 5.47 -8.12
C PRO A 111 -7.04 6.82 -8.69
N THR A 112 -8.03 7.70 -8.88
CA THR A 112 -7.89 8.92 -9.67
C THR A 112 -8.19 10.16 -8.84
N MET A 113 -7.31 11.18 -8.90
CA MET A 113 -7.60 12.53 -8.46
C MET A 113 -7.67 13.46 -9.67
N LEU A 114 -8.77 14.18 -9.81
CA LEU A 114 -8.90 15.29 -10.76
C LEU A 114 -8.42 16.57 -10.08
N TYR A 115 -7.41 17.21 -10.63
CA TYR A 115 -6.76 18.37 -10.02
C TYR A 115 -6.76 19.60 -10.93
N THR A 116 -7.00 20.75 -10.32
CA THR A 116 -6.75 22.06 -10.93
C THR A 116 -6.15 23.03 -9.93
N VAL A 117 -5.43 24.03 -10.43
CA VAL A 117 -4.95 25.14 -9.60
C VAL A 117 -6.12 26.00 -9.12
N ASP A 118 -5.93 26.67 -7.99
CA ASP A 118 -6.88 27.66 -7.48
C ASP A 118 -6.63 29.03 -8.14
N ASP A 119 -7.04 29.12 -9.39
CA ASP A 119 -6.96 30.37 -10.18
C ASP A 119 -8.35 30.68 -10.76
N PRO A 120 -9.01 31.77 -10.31
CA PRO A 120 -10.33 32.13 -10.78
C PRO A 120 -10.37 32.60 -12.26
N ALA A 121 -9.23 32.94 -12.85
CA ALA A 121 -9.14 33.32 -14.26
C ALA A 121 -9.17 32.11 -15.20
N LEU A 122 -8.99 30.88 -14.67
CA LEU A 122 -8.94 29.66 -15.45
C LEU A 122 -10.22 28.81 -15.29
N PRO A 123 -10.68 28.17 -16.37
CA PRO A 123 -11.90 27.33 -16.33
C PRO A 123 -11.67 25.94 -15.72
N GLY A 124 -10.55 25.70 -15.05
CA GLY A 124 -10.17 24.39 -14.53
C GLY A 124 -11.21 23.77 -13.58
N THR A 125 -11.82 24.59 -12.72
CA THR A 125 -12.89 24.10 -11.81
C THR A 125 -14.10 23.57 -12.60
N VAL A 126 -14.49 24.25 -13.65
CA VAL A 126 -15.58 23.79 -14.53
C VAL A 126 -15.18 22.50 -15.23
N SER A 127 -13.94 22.43 -15.72
CA SER A 127 -13.41 21.25 -16.41
C SER A 127 -13.39 20.02 -15.51
N ILE A 128 -12.79 20.08 -14.31
CA ILE A 128 -12.77 18.93 -13.39
C ILE A 128 -14.17 18.53 -12.89
N SER A 129 -15.10 19.49 -12.82
CA SER A 129 -16.51 19.18 -12.48
C SER A 129 -17.21 18.43 -13.60
N ALA A 130 -17.05 18.87 -14.84
CA ALA A 130 -17.62 18.19 -16.01
C ALA A 130 -17.03 16.78 -16.19
N VAL A 131 -15.71 16.65 -16.08
CA VAL A 131 -15.03 15.34 -16.14
C VAL A 131 -15.50 14.42 -15.02
N GLY A 132 -15.58 14.93 -13.78
CA GLY A 132 -16.03 14.14 -12.63
C GLY A 132 -17.47 13.65 -12.76
N ALA A 133 -18.36 14.51 -13.24
CA ALA A 133 -19.76 14.13 -13.52
C ALA A 133 -19.82 13.05 -14.61
N SER A 134 -19.03 13.20 -15.68
CA SER A 134 -18.98 12.23 -16.77
C SER A 134 -18.40 10.88 -16.35
N LEU A 135 -17.42 10.85 -15.45
CA LEU A 135 -16.90 9.60 -14.89
C LEU A 135 -17.94 8.87 -14.05
N LEU A 136 -18.74 9.61 -13.25
CA LEU A 136 -19.84 9.03 -12.46
C LEU A 136 -20.93 8.45 -13.36
N GLU A 137 -21.36 9.22 -14.35
CA GLU A 137 -22.41 8.82 -15.29
C GLU A 137 -22.01 7.60 -16.14
N SER A 138 -20.75 7.56 -16.58
CA SER A 138 -20.23 6.43 -17.38
C SER A 138 -19.95 5.17 -16.56
N GLY A 139 -20.06 5.22 -15.23
CA GLY A 139 -19.76 4.10 -14.35
C GLY A 139 -18.30 3.64 -14.37
N VAL A 140 -17.39 4.45 -14.90
CA VAL A 140 -15.97 4.16 -14.93
C VAL A 140 -15.36 4.41 -13.56
N ASN A 141 -14.45 3.54 -13.15
CA ASN A 141 -13.77 3.60 -11.85
C ASN A 141 -14.72 3.39 -10.64
N GLN A 142 -15.70 2.49 -10.78
CA GLN A 142 -16.61 2.10 -9.67
C GLN A 142 -15.91 1.28 -8.56
N HIS A 143 -14.63 0.97 -8.70
CA HIS A 143 -13.90 0.16 -7.74
C HIS A 143 -13.55 0.97 -6.50
N ALA A 144 -14.38 0.89 -5.48
CA ALA A 144 -14.14 1.22 -4.06
C ALA A 144 -13.53 2.61 -3.73
N VAL A 145 -12.87 3.28 -4.67
CA VAL A 145 -12.36 4.64 -4.51
C VAL A 145 -12.94 5.47 -5.64
N GLN A 146 -14.00 6.23 -5.34
CA GLN A 146 -14.49 7.26 -6.23
C GLN A 146 -13.35 8.23 -6.55
N HIS A 147 -13.36 8.79 -7.77
CA HIS A 147 -12.42 9.85 -8.10
C HIS A 147 -12.59 11.02 -7.13
N GLU A 148 -11.48 11.58 -6.66
CA GLU A 148 -11.46 12.79 -5.85
C GLU A 148 -11.32 14.01 -6.78
N ARG A 149 -11.91 15.14 -6.40
CA ARG A 149 -11.77 16.42 -7.10
C ARG A 149 -11.13 17.44 -6.17
N LEU A 150 -10.03 18.03 -6.61
CA LEU A 150 -9.28 18.96 -5.78
C LEU A 150 -8.91 20.23 -6.56
N ARG A 151 -9.26 21.39 -5.99
CA ARG A 151 -8.84 22.70 -6.44
C ARG A 151 -7.81 23.27 -5.45
N GLY A 152 -6.55 23.42 -5.89
CA GLY A 152 -5.48 23.83 -4.96
C GLY A 152 -5.26 22.82 -3.82
N GLN A 153 -4.93 23.27 -2.64
CA GLN A 153 -4.81 22.49 -1.39
C GLN A 153 -3.86 21.27 -1.50
N PRO A 154 -2.57 21.48 -1.76
CA PRO A 154 -1.63 20.39 -2.00
C PRO A 154 -1.47 19.43 -0.81
N ASP A 155 -1.69 19.86 0.42
CA ASP A 155 -1.62 19.00 1.60
C ASP A 155 -2.72 17.91 1.59
N ARG A 156 -3.92 18.27 1.12
CA ARG A 156 -5.00 17.28 0.93
C ARG A 156 -4.65 16.24 -0.15
N MET A 157 -3.96 16.68 -1.21
CA MET A 157 -3.44 15.78 -2.24
C MET A 157 -2.50 14.74 -1.64
N LEU A 158 -1.53 15.15 -0.82
CA LEU A 158 -0.60 14.23 -0.16
C LEU A 158 -1.29 13.24 0.78
N ALA A 159 -2.27 13.70 1.55
CA ALA A 159 -3.06 12.83 2.41
C ALA A 159 -3.82 11.75 1.59
N TRP A 160 -4.45 12.17 0.50
CA TRP A 160 -5.14 11.25 -0.41
C TRP A 160 -4.18 10.23 -1.04
N ILE A 161 -3.04 10.68 -1.59
CA ILE A 161 -2.01 9.81 -2.18
C ILE A 161 -1.59 8.73 -1.18
N ARG A 162 -1.26 9.11 0.05
CA ARG A 162 -0.84 8.16 1.09
C ARG A 162 -1.92 7.12 1.38
N GLY A 163 -3.17 7.55 1.47
CA GLY A 163 -4.31 6.66 1.72
C GLY A 163 -4.52 5.64 0.60
N VAL A 164 -4.62 6.11 -0.65
CA VAL A 164 -4.88 5.21 -1.79
C VAL A 164 -3.70 4.30 -2.10
N SER A 165 -2.46 4.78 -1.94
CA SER A 165 -1.27 3.93 -2.11
C SER A 165 -1.20 2.85 -1.03
N ALA A 166 -1.56 3.16 0.22
CA ALA A 166 -1.65 2.15 1.27
C ALA A 166 -2.66 1.04 0.90
N VAL A 167 -3.86 1.41 0.45
CA VAL A 167 -4.86 0.43 -0.01
C VAL A 167 -4.37 -0.36 -1.22
N ALA A 168 -3.74 0.28 -2.20
CA ALA A 168 -3.19 -0.40 -3.37
C ALA A 168 -2.14 -1.48 -3.00
N ARG A 169 -1.32 -1.20 -1.98
CA ARG A 169 -0.35 -2.16 -1.44
C ARG A 169 -1.01 -3.27 -0.65
N MET A 170 -1.96 -2.94 0.22
CA MET A 170 -2.71 -3.93 0.98
C MET A 170 -3.42 -4.93 0.06
N ARG A 171 -3.99 -4.48 -1.06
CA ARG A 171 -4.63 -5.35 -2.07
C ARG A 171 -3.68 -6.34 -2.74
N LYS A 172 -2.38 -6.14 -2.64
CA LYS A 172 -1.34 -7.07 -3.11
C LYS A 172 -0.76 -7.93 -1.97
N SER A 173 -1.21 -7.70 -0.74
CA SER A 173 -0.66 -8.29 0.47
C SER A 173 -1.57 -9.34 1.07
N SER A 174 -0.98 -10.26 1.84
CA SER A 174 -1.68 -11.30 2.59
C SER A 174 -1.50 -11.10 4.09
N VAL A 175 -2.41 -11.69 4.85
CA VAL A 175 -2.32 -11.81 6.30
C VAL A 175 -2.26 -13.30 6.66
N MET A 176 -1.39 -13.68 7.59
CA MET A 176 -1.31 -15.03 8.12
C MET A 176 -2.10 -15.13 9.42
N LEU A 177 -2.97 -16.12 9.52
CA LEU A 177 -3.69 -16.49 10.75
C LEU A 177 -3.24 -17.88 11.21
N TRP A 178 -2.68 -17.96 12.40
CA TRP A 178 -2.42 -19.22 13.06
C TRP A 178 -3.51 -19.53 14.09
N GLY A 179 -4.22 -20.65 13.89
CA GLY A 179 -5.29 -21.10 14.76
C GLY A 179 -6.69 -20.59 14.44
N GLY A 180 -6.87 -19.89 13.29
CA GLY A 180 -8.17 -19.46 12.79
C GLY A 180 -8.53 -18.01 13.11
N SER A 181 -9.73 -17.62 12.70
CA SER A 181 -10.17 -16.21 12.59
C SER A 181 -11.10 -15.75 13.73
N TYR A 182 -11.30 -16.53 14.76
CA TYR A 182 -12.18 -16.15 15.88
C TYR A 182 -11.44 -16.19 17.22
N ALA A 183 -11.87 -15.34 18.16
CA ALA A 183 -11.39 -15.36 19.53
C ALA A 183 -12.34 -16.15 20.42
N LEU A 184 -11.81 -16.90 21.37
CA LEU A 184 -12.59 -17.68 22.33
C LEU A 184 -13.60 -16.80 23.08
N HIS A 185 -14.86 -17.20 23.10
CA HIS A 185 -16.00 -16.48 23.66
C HIS A 185 -16.36 -15.15 22.99
N MET A 186 -15.77 -14.89 21.80
CA MET A 186 -16.08 -13.73 20.95
C MET A 186 -16.40 -14.16 19.52
N GLU A 187 -16.98 -15.34 19.35
CA GLU A 187 -17.30 -15.94 18.05
C GLU A 187 -18.25 -15.08 17.21
N HIS A 188 -19.02 -14.18 17.85
CA HIS A 188 -19.87 -13.20 17.20
C HIS A 188 -19.11 -12.07 16.50
N LEU A 189 -17.80 -11.94 16.75
CA LEU A 189 -16.89 -10.98 16.10
C LEU A 189 -16.10 -11.61 14.95
N GLN A 190 -16.65 -12.66 14.35
CA GLN A 190 -16.01 -13.33 13.23
C GLN A 190 -15.86 -12.38 12.03
N ASP A 191 -14.67 -12.40 11.41
CA ASP A 191 -14.38 -11.57 10.25
C ASP A 191 -15.17 -12.03 9.00
N ASP A 192 -15.64 -11.05 8.22
CA ASP A 192 -16.12 -11.30 6.85
C ASP A 192 -14.92 -11.38 5.89
N ILE A 193 -14.33 -12.56 5.79
CA ILE A 193 -13.17 -12.81 4.92
C ILE A 193 -13.45 -12.43 3.46
N PRO A 194 -14.58 -12.79 2.83
CA PRO A 194 -14.92 -12.33 1.50
C PRO A 194 -14.93 -10.80 1.36
N ALA A 195 -15.48 -10.07 2.34
CA ALA A 195 -15.47 -8.60 2.32
C ALA A 195 -14.06 -8.03 2.45
N LEU A 196 -13.23 -8.56 3.34
CA LEU A 196 -11.84 -8.14 3.50
C LEU A 196 -11.04 -8.34 2.20
N LYS A 197 -11.20 -9.47 1.52
CA LYS A 197 -10.55 -9.75 0.22
C LYS A 197 -11.05 -8.82 -0.89
N ARG A 198 -12.32 -8.45 -0.90
CA ARG A 198 -12.85 -7.48 -1.89
C ARG A 198 -12.33 -6.06 -1.66
N LEU A 199 -12.18 -5.65 -0.41
CA LEU A 199 -11.94 -4.26 -0.05
C LEU A 199 -10.46 -3.92 0.17
N THR A 200 -9.72 -4.77 0.89
CA THR A 200 -8.44 -4.34 1.46
C THR A 200 -7.25 -5.25 1.21
N ILE A 201 -7.40 -6.58 1.19
CA ILE A 201 -6.27 -7.52 1.14
C ILE A 201 -6.42 -8.53 0.00
N ARG A 202 -5.28 -9.08 -0.46
CA ARG A 202 -5.27 -10.15 -1.47
C ARG A 202 -5.81 -11.44 -0.90
N ASP A 203 -5.25 -11.89 0.23
CA ASP A 203 -5.60 -13.16 0.83
C ASP A 203 -5.41 -13.20 2.34
N ILE A 204 -6.10 -14.16 2.98
CA ILE A 204 -5.92 -14.55 4.37
C ILE A 204 -5.48 -16.01 4.34
N LEU A 205 -4.22 -16.26 4.71
CA LEU A 205 -3.64 -17.58 4.82
C LEU A 205 -3.94 -18.13 6.21
N ASN A 206 -4.50 -19.33 6.29
CA ASN A 206 -4.80 -19.99 7.55
C ASN A 206 -3.90 -21.21 7.72
N GLU A 207 -3.23 -21.30 8.85
CA GLU A 207 -2.52 -22.50 9.29
C GLU A 207 -2.94 -22.87 10.71
N ASP A 208 -2.90 -24.16 11.00
CA ASP A 208 -3.12 -24.65 12.37
C ASP A 208 -1.94 -24.28 13.28
N GLU A 209 -2.21 -23.88 14.50
CA GLU A 209 -1.19 -23.57 15.51
C GLU A 209 -0.24 -24.75 15.75
N TYR A 210 -0.73 -25.97 15.59
CA TYR A 210 0.07 -27.19 15.75
C TYR A 210 1.28 -27.22 14.80
N ALA A 211 1.17 -26.61 13.61
CA ALA A 211 2.30 -26.51 12.70
C ALA A 211 3.46 -25.70 13.33
N LEU A 212 3.16 -24.61 14.03
CA LEU A 212 4.19 -23.84 14.75
C LEU A 212 4.68 -24.56 16.00
N ILE A 213 3.80 -25.23 16.74
CA ILE A 213 4.18 -26.01 17.92
C ILE A 213 5.23 -27.06 17.54
N ARG A 214 4.98 -27.86 16.50
CA ARG A 214 5.92 -28.89 16.04
C ARG A 214 7.27 -28.31 15.61
N ARG A 215 7.26 -27.15 14.98
CA ARG A 215 8.50 -26.45 14.59
C ARG A 215 9.25 -25.93 15.81
N ALA A 216 8.54 -25.34 16.78
CA ALA A 216 9.14 -24.87 18.03
C ALA A 216 9.75 -26.03 18.84
N GLU A 217 9.07 -27.18 18.93
CA GLU A 217 9.61 -28.39 19.56
C GLU A 217 10.89 -28.89 18.86
N HIS A 218 10.93 -28.85 17.54
CA HIS A 218 12.13 -29.18 16.76
C HIS A 218 13.28 -28.23 17.08
N ILE A 219 13.04 -26.91 17.09
CA ILE A 219 14.08 -25.92 17.44
C ILE A 219 14.57 -26.14 18.87
N LEU A 220 13.67 -26.34 19.83
CA LEU A 220 14.02 -26.61 21.23
C LEU A 220 14.90 -27.83 21.42
N LYS A 221 14.72 -28.85 20.59
CA LYS A 221 15.42 -30.13 20.71
C LYS A 221 16.71 -30.16 19.90
N GLU A 222 16.67 -29.74 18.65
CA GLU A 222 17.75 -29.92 17.67
C GLU A 222 18.57 -28.64 17.42
N GLN A 223 18.10 -27.46 17.86
CA GLN A 223 18.75 -26.17 17.62
C GLN A 223 18.69 -25.25 18.86
N PRO A 224 18.97 -25.75 20.09
CA PRO A 224 18.85 -24.96 21.33
C PRO A 224 19.76 -23.74 21.33
N GLU A 225 20.89 -23.79 20.63
CA GLU A 225 21.84 -22.67 20.50
C GLU A 225 21.21 -21.41 19.86
N ARG A 226 20.23 -21.58 18.98
CA ARG A 226 19.49 -20.42 18.40
C ARG A 226 18.70 -19.69 19.45
N ILE A 227 18.09 -20.45 20.38
CA ILE A 227 17.31 -19.89 21.48
C ILE A 227 18.21 -19.14 22.44
N GLU A 228 19.32 -19.75 22.82
CA GLU A 228 20.32 -19.15 23.72
C GLU A 228 20.92 -17.88 23.11
N HIS A 229 21.25 -17.91 21.81
CA HIS A 229 21.74 -16.76 21.09
C HIS A 229 20.74 -15.60 21.10
N PHE A 230 19.47 -15.86 20.79
CA PHE A 230 18.42 -14.83 20.80
C PHE A 230 18.20 -14.23 22.19
N ILE A 231 18.19 -15.07 23.24
CA ILE A 231 18.07 -14.61 24.64
C ILE A 231 19.26 -13.74 25.02
N GLY A 232 20.49 -14.15 24.68
CA GLY A 232 21.70 -13.40 24.89
C GLY A 232 21.67 -12.05 24.16
N TRP A 233 21.25 -12.04 22.90
CA TRP A 233 21.07 -10.82 22.11
C TRP A 233 20.09 -9.84 22.78
N LEU A 234 18.94 -10.31 23.32
CA LEU A 234 18.02 -9.47 24.07
C LEU A 234 18.67 -8.82 25.29
N GLN A 235 19.46 -9.59 26.05
CA GLN A 235 20.15 -9.11 27.25
C GLN A 235 21.25 -8.09 26.91
N ASP A 236 22.02 -8.34 25.85
CA ASP A 236 23.08 -7.45 25.37
C ASP A 236 22.52 -6.10 24.87
N HIS A 237 21.25 -6.09 24.41
CA HIS A 237 20.54 -4.88 24.02
C HIS A 237 19.71 -4.25 25.17
N GLY A 238 20.01 -4.64 26.41
CA GLY A 238 19.47 -4.02 27.62
C GLY A 238 18.10 -4.54 28.06
N THR A 239 17.64 -5.67 27.53
CA THR A 239 16.36 -6.27 27.98
C THR A 239 16.58 -6.92 29.33
N LEU A 240 15.82 -6.47 30.35
CA LEU A 240 15.79 -7.09 31.66
C LEU A 240 14.76 -8.21 31.67
N ILE A 241 15.24 -9.45 31.76
CA ILE A 241 14.38 -10.64 31.84
C ILE A 241 14.17 -11.01 33.29
N LEU A 242 12.97 -10.84 33.79
CA LEU A 242 12.63 -11.20 35.18
C LEU A 242 11.86 -12.53 35.19
N TYR A 243 12.35 -13.46 35.96
CA TYR A 243 11.72 -14.77 36.12
C TYR A 243 11.01 -14.85 37.49
N ASP A 244 9.88 -15.54 37.50
CA ASP A 244 9.22 -16.02 38.72
C ASP A 244 9.30 -17.56 38.82
N LYS A 245 8.68 -18.14 39.87
CA LYS A 245 8.73 -19.60 40.08
C LYS A 245 7.53 -20.32 39.47
N VAL A 246 6.59 -19.61 38.85
CA VAL A 246 5.28 -20.16 38.46
C VAL A 246 5.04 -20.01 36.96
N SER A 247 5.02 -18.81 36.46
CA SER A 247 4.58 -18.52 35.09
C SER A 247 5.72 -18.05 34.19
N ALA A 248 6.57 -17.16 34.70
CA ALA A 248 7.73 -16.63 33.96
C ALA A 248 8.99 -17.41 34.35
N THR A 249 9.10 -18.64 33.92
CA THR A 249 10.29 -19.48 34.18
C THR A 249 11.26 -19.44 33.02
N PRO A 250 12.56 -19.71 33.21
CA PRO A 250 13.50 -19.83 32.12
C PRO A 250 13.05 -20.81 31.04
N ARG A 251 12.47 -21.94 31.45
CA ARG A 251 11.96 -22.95 30.52
C ARG A 251 10.80 -22.41 29.66
N ASN A 252 9.81 -21.78 30.28
CA ASN A 252 8.67 -21.23 29.55
C ASN A 252 9.10 -20.14 28.59
N PHE A 253 10.10 -19.33 28.95
CA PHE A 253 10.63 -18.31 28.07
C PHE A 253 11.38 -18.91 26.87
N GLN A 254 12.20 -19.95 27.08
CA GLN A 254 12.82 -20.70 25.98
C GLN A 254 11.79 -21.27 25.01
N VAL A 255 10.68 -21.83 25.50
CA VAL A 255 9.59 -22.34 24.64
C VAL A 255 8.96 -21.22 23.84
N GLN A 256 8.71 -20.06 24.43
CA GLN A 256 8.16 -18.90 23.74
C GLN A 256 9.12 -18.34 22.67
N VAL A 257 10.43 -18.31 22.95
CA VAL A 257 11.45 -17.93 21.97
C VAL A 257 11.50 -18.94 20.82
N GLY A 258 11.48 -20.24 21.13
CA GLY A 258 11.41 -21.29 20.11
C GLY A 258 10.17 -21.15 19.21
N PHE A 259 9.04 -20.78 19.79
CA PHE A 259 7.81 -20.52 19.06
C PHE A 259 7.91 -19.27 18.14
N TYR A 260 8.54 -18.20 18.63
CA TYR A 260 8.83 -17.02 17.82
C TYR A 260 9.76 -17.36 16.64
N LEU A 261 10.84 -18.09 16.88
CA LEU A 261 11.77 -18.50 15.84
C LEU A 261 11.08 -19.38 14.78
N ALA A 262 10.22 -20.30 15.21
CA ALA A 262 9.42 -21.14 14.34
C ALA A 262 8.49 -20.32 13.43
N ALA A 263 7.79 -19.33 14.00
CA ALA A 263 6.93 -18.42 13.24
C ALA A 263 7.73 -17.60 12.22
N ARG A 264 8.90 -17.09 12.61
CA ARG A 264 9.78 -16.34 11.73
C ARG A 264 10.33 -17.18 10.58
N ASP A 265 10.78 -18.40 10.85
CA ASP A 265 11.24 -19.33 9.82
C ASP A 265 10.12 -19.65 8.84
N ARG A 266 8.89 -19.86 9.35
CA ARG A 266 7.72 -20.09 8.50
C ARG A 266 7.41 -18.91 7.60
N LEU A 267 7.51 -17.67 8.11
CA LEU A 267 7.31 -16.47 7.29
C LEU A 267 8.39 -16.30 6.22
N LYS A 268 9.64 -16.69 6.50
CA LYS A 268 10.72 -16.73 5.48
C LYS A 268 10.41 -17.73 4.36
N GLU A 269 9.90 -18.91 4.67
CA GLU A 269 9.47 -19.89 3.67
C GLU A 269 8.34 -19.37 2.77
N LEU A 270 7.52 -18.45 3.30
CA LEU A 270 6.37 -17.84 2.61
C LEU A 270 6.66 -16.44 2.07
N GLU A 271 7.93 -16.07 1.84
CA GLU A 271 8.32 -14.73 1.40
C GLU A 271 7.58 -14.30 0.12
N GLY A 272 7.34 -15.21 -0.83
CA GLY A 272 6.59 -14.95 -2.07
C GLY A 272 5.10 -14.61 -1.86
N GLU A 273 4.54 -14.87 -0.69
CA GLU A 273 3.12 -14.61 -0.39
C GLU A 273 2.84 -13.17 0.05
N ASN A 274 3.85 -12.34 0.17
CA ASN A 274 3.74 -10.92 0.56
C ASN A 274 2.93 -10.73 1.84
N ILE A 275 3.30 -11.43 2.91
CA ILE A 275 2.63 -11.37 4.21
C ILE A 275 3.03 -10.07 4.93
N VAL A 276 2.06 -9.21 5.23
CA VAL A 276 2.26 -7.91 5.89
C VAL A 276 1.76 -7.88 7.33
N GLY A 277 1.03 -8.89 7.74
CA GLY A 277 0.50 -9.02 9.09
C GLY A 277 0.30 -10.46 9.49
N VAL A 278 0.41 -10.71 10.78
CA VAL A 278 0.16 -12.02 11.39
C VAL A 278 -0.80 -11.88 12.57
N SER A 279 -1.59 -12.90 12.79
CA SER A 279 -2.40 -13.07 13.98
C SER A 279 -2.27 -14.49 14.50
N ILE A 280 -2.38 -14.66 15.80
CA ILE A 280 -2.36 -15.97 16.44
C ILE A 280 -3.45 -16.06 17.48
N ARG A 281 -4.19 -17.16 17.46
CA ARG A 281 -5.13 -17.50 18.51
C ARG A 281 -4.42 -18.24 19.62
N CYS A 282 -4.08 -17.58 20.71
CA CYS A 282 -3.35 -18.23 21.80
C CYS A 282 -4.25 -19.00 22.78
N GLN A 283 -5.58 -18.81 22.75
CA GLN A 283 -6.55 -19.44 23.65
C GLN A 283 -7.45 -20.42 22.88
N PRO A 284 -7.71 -21.63 23.41
CA PRO A 284 -7.10 -22.26 24.60
C PRO A 284 -5.82 -23.05 24.30
N THR A 285 -5.50 -23.32 23.00
CA THR A 285 -4.46 -24.29 22.60
C THR A 285 -3.10 -23.98 23.21
N LEU A 286 -2.58 -22.77 23.00
CA LEU A 286 -1.25 -22.43 23.51
C LEU A 286 -1.25 -22.29 25.04
N SER A 287 -2.27 -21.64 25.61
CA SER A 287 -2.28 -21.32 27.04
C SER A 287 -2.63 -22.50 27.94
N VAL A 288 -3.58 -23.34 27.53
CA VAL A 288 -4.07 -24.47 28.36
C VAL A 288 -3.33 -25.75 27.99
N GLU A 289 -3.27 -26.10 26.71
CA GLU A 289 -2.73 -27.38 26.27
C GLU A 289 -1.20 -27.37 26.15
N TYR A 290 -0.62 -26.25 25.74
CA TYR A 290 0.83 -26.15 25.52
C TYR A 290 1.58 -25.36 26.59
N GLY A 291 0.88 -24.64 27.46
CA GLY A 291 1.43 -23.95 28.63
C GLY A 291 2.23 -22.67 28.31
N ILE A 292 2.00 -22.03 27.18
CA ILE A 292 2.60 -20.75 26.81
C ILE A 292 1.53 -19.77 26.31
N VAL A 293 1.95 -18.53 26.07
CA VAL A 293 1.14 -17.52 25.38
C VAL A 293 1.82 -17.07 24.10
N GLY A 294 1.03 -16.68 23.10
CA GLY A 294 1.54 -16.22 21.79
C GLY A 294 2.13 -14.79 21.78
N CYS A 295 2.29 -14.15 22.95
CA CYS A 295 2.62 -12.72 23.07
C CYS A 295 4.02 -12.36 22.54
N THR A 296 4.95 -13.31 22.46
CA THR A 296 6.28 -13.07 21.86
C THR A 296 6.22 -12.75 20.39
N LEU A 297 5.23 -13.24 19.64
CA LEU A 297 5.07 -12.95 18.23
C LEU A 297 4.82 -11.45 17.98
N PRO A 298 3.77 -10.82 18.55
CA PRO A 298 3.54 -9.38 18.37
C PRO A 298 4.64 -8.52 19.01
N ALA A 299 5.36 -9.05 20.00
CA ALA A 299 6.46 -8.34 20.62
C ALA A 299 7.71 -8.25 19.72
N PHE A 300 8.06 -9.29 18.98
CA PHE A 300 9.31 -9.36 18.24
C PHE A 300 9.17 -9.29 16.72
N LEU A 301 8.16 -9.91 16.13
CA LEU A 301 7.99 -9.93 14.65
C LEU A 301 7.95 -8.54 14.00
N PRO A 302 7.29 -7.50 14.56
CA PRO A 302 7.25 -6.18 13.95
C PRO A 302 8.61 -5.49 13.84
N PHE A 303 9.57 -5.86 14.68
CA PHE A 303 10.89 -5.23 14.74
C PHE A 303 11.94 -5.95 13.89
N GLY A 304 11.60 -7.11 13.33
CA GLY A 304 12.51 -7.89 12.49
C GLY A 304 13.72 -8.44 13.23
N ALA A 305 13.64 -8.54 14.58
CA ALA A 305 14.70 -9.18 15.37
C ALA A 305 14.87 -10.62 14.93
N ASP A 306 16.11 -11.06 14.76
CA ASP A 306 16.42 -12.41 14.35
C ASP A 306 17.44 -13.08 15.27
N ASP A 307 17.60 -14.40 15.15
CA ASP A 307 18.52 -15.20 15.96
C ASP A 307 20.00 -15.02 15.57
N LEU A 308 20.26 -14.20 14.54
CA LEU A 308 21.61 -13.84 14.12
C LEU A 308 22.01 -12.45 14.63
N GLY A 309 21.10 -11.70 15.23
CA GLY A 309 21.29 -10.35 15.79
C GLY A 309 20.91 -9.24 14.84
#